data_c5c309f00e214b4cc5831629d29f08b2
#
_entry.id   c5c309f00e214b4cc5831629d29f08b2
#
_cell.length_a   1.000
_cell.length_b   1.000
_cell.length_c   1.000
_cell.angle_alpha   90.00
_cell.angle_beta   90.00
_cell.angle_gamma   90.00
#
_symmetry.space_group_name_H-M   'P 1'
#
loop_
_entity.id
_entity.type
_entity.pdbx_description
1 polymer ?
#
loop_
_entity_poly.entity_id
_entity_poly.type
_entity_poly.pdbx_seq_one_letter_code
_entity_poly.pdbx_strand_id
1 'polypeptide(L)'
;MIAGALVVIAAVVALVLDRRRPDAPPRTAWPVPVQLDRADFDGPSVPWIVAVFTSATCASCGDAVAKTAPLASDAVVVQEVDVATRRDLHDRYGIEAVPTIVVAGRDGVVRASFVGPPTATDLWAAVAEARYPGSSPEPDVGRAAPG
;
A
#
# COMPACT_ATOMS: atom_id res chain seq x y z
N MET A 1 -28.47 -51.80 6.43
CA MET A 1 -29.01 -50.69 5.60
C MET A 1 -28.92 -49.32 6.28
N ILE A 2 -28.85 -49.22 7.59
CA ILE A 2 -28.74 -47.95 8.33
C ILE A 2 -27.38 -47.29 8.16
N ALA A 3 -26.29 -48.05 8.06
CA ALA A 3 -24.94 -47.50 7.91
C ALA A 3 -24.74 -46.71 6.57
N GLY A 4 -25.36 -47.19 5.48
CA GLY A 4 -25.29 -46.51 4.18
C GLY A 4 -26.02 -45.17 4.16
N ALA A 5 -27.13 -45.07 4.85
CA ALA A 5 -27.89 -43.81 4.97
C ALA A 5 -27.12 -42.72 5.74
N LEU A 6 -26.42 -43.10 6.80
CA LEU A 6 -25.60 -42.17 7.59
C LEU A 6 -24.42 -41.62 6.78
N VAL A 7 -23.77 -42.44 5.95
CA VAL A 7 -22.65 -41.96 5.10
C VAL A 7 -23.14 -40.96 4.06
N VAL A 8 -24.29 -41.25 3.43
CA VAL A 8 -24.87 -40.30 2.44
C VAL A 8 -25.26 -38.98 3.10
N ILE A 9 -25.87 -39.01 4.27
CA ILE A 9 -26.23 -37.78 5.01
C ILE A 9 -24.98 -37.00 5.38
N ALA A 10 -23.93 -37.66 5.87
CA ALA A 10 -22.68 -36.97 6.23
C ALA A 10 -22.02 -36.33 5.00
N ALA A 11 -22.03 -37.03 3.85
CA ALA A 11 -21.49 -36.47 2.59
C ALA A 11 -22.29 -35.27 2.08
N VAL A 12 -23.63 -35.31 2.16
CA VAL A 12 -24.49 -34.20 1.76
C VAL A 12 -24.30 -33.00 2.69
N VAL A 13 -24.23 -33.23 4.02
CA VAL A 13 -23.96 -32.16 5.00
C VAL A 13 -22.59 -31.53 4.77
N ALA A 14 -21.54 -32.33 4.54
CA ALA A 14 -20.21 -31.81 4.23
C ALA A 14 -20.20 -30.97 2.94
N LEU A 15 -20.89 -31.42 1.89
CA LEU A 15 -21.01 -30.67 0.64
C LEU A 15 -21.79 -29.36 0.80
N VAL A 16 -22.86 -29.36 1.61
CA VAL A 16 -23.65 -28.15 1.90
C VAL A 16 -22.86 -27.17 2.75
N LEU A 17 -22.09 -27.64 3.74
CA LEU A 17 -21.24 -26.81 4.57
C LEU A 17 -20.07 -26.23 3.76
N ASP A 18 -19.48 -26.98 2.83
CA ASP A 18 -18.41 -26.50 1.94
C ASP A 18 -18.93 -25.42 0.97
N ARG A 19 -20.15 -25.58 0.46
CA ARG A 19 -20.83 -24.54 -0.36
C ARG A 19 -21.28 -23.32 0.44
N ARG A 20 -21.37 -23.41 1.75
CA ARG A 20 -21.73 -22.30 2.67
C ARG A 20 -20.49 -21.64 3.29
N ARG A 21 -19.27 -22.07 2.95
CA ARG A 21 -18.08 -21.31 3.32
C ARG A 21 -18.23 -19.93 2.69
N PRO A 22 -18.28 -18.85 3.49
CA PRO A 22 -18.24 -17.52 2.93
C PRO A 22 -16.98 -17.44 2.05
N ASP A 23 -17.13 -16.97 0.83
CA ASP A 23 -15.97 -16.58 0.02
C ASP A 23 -15.10 -15.68 0.90
N ALA A 24 -13.79 -15.93 0.91
CA ALA A 24 -12.87 -15.05 1.60
C ALA A 24 -13.22 -13.61 1.17
N PRO A 25 -13.39 -12.67 2.10
CA PRO A 25 -13.77 -11.31 1.74
C PRO A 25 -12.82 -10.85 0.64
N PRO A 26 -13.33 -10.20 -0.43
CA PRO A 26 -12.48 -9.71 -1.50
C PRO A 26 -11.37 -8.89 -0.85
N ARG A 27 -10.11 -9.13 -1.24
CA ARG A 27 -8.97 -8.34 -0.75
C ARG A 27 -9.28 -6.88 -1.05
N THR A 28 -9.75 -6.16 -0.06
CA THR A 28 -10.07 -4.73 -0.17
C THR A 28 -8.82 -3.85 -0.13
N ALA A 29 -7.65 -4.45 0.18
CA ALA A 29 -6.37 -3.76 0.18
C ALA A 29 -5.29 -4.68 -0.39
N TRP A 30 -4.48 -4.12 -1.31
CA TRP A 30 -3.26 -4.75 -1.78
C TRP A 30 -2.21 -4.70 -0.67
N PRO A 31 -1.34 -5.73 -0.54
CA PRO A 31 -0.26 -5.70 0.44
C PRO A 31 0.69 -4.54 0.12
N VAL A 32 1.11 -3.85 1.16
CA VAL A 32 2.14 -2.80 1.10
C VAL A 32 3.25 -3.15 2.08
N PRO A 33 4.52 -2.85 1.76
CA PRO A 33 5.60 -3.08 2.69
C PRO A 33 5.45 -2.18 3.94
N VAL A 34 5.81 -2.71 5.08
CA VAL A 34 5.86 -1.95 6.35
C VAL A 34 7.27 -1.47 6.66
N GLN A 35 8.27 -2.03 5.97
CA GLN A 35 9.68 -1.74 6.14
C GLN A 35 10.39 -1.80 4.79
N LEU A 36 11.25 -0.81 4.53
CA LEU A 36 12.19 -0.78 3.41
C LEU A 36 13.62 -0.91 3.95
N ASP A 37 14.49 -1.58 3.20
CA ASP A 37 15.92 -1.46 3.40
C ASP A 37 16.41 -0.23 2.62
N ARG A 38 16.89 0.79 3.31
CA ARG A 38 17.31 2.03 2.68
C ARG A 38 18.53 1.85 1.75
N ALA A 39 19.28 0.77 1.92
CA ALA A 39 20.42 0.44 1.04
C ALA A 39 19.99 0.00 -0.37
N ASP A 40 18.74 -0.41 -0.56
CA ASP A 40 18.19 -0.77 -1.87
C ASP A 40 17.88 0.44 -2.76
N PHE A 41 17.89 1.64 -2.18
CA PHE A 41 17.45 2.89 -2.80
C PHE A 41 18.55 3.95 -2.80
N ASP A 42 18.39 4.94 -3.68
CA ASP A 42 19.26 6.09 -3.75
C ASP A 42 19.21 6.91 -2.45
N GLY A 43 20.33 7.58 -2.13
CA GLY A 43 20.41 8.46 -0.96
C GLY A 43 20.05 7.79 0.37
N PRO A 44 20.66 6.65 0.74
CA PRO A 44 20.30 5.92 1.96
C PRO A 44 20.49 6.74 3.25
N SER A 45 21.31 7.76 3.21
CA SER A 45 21.54 8.70 4.33
C SER A 45 20.54 9.85 4.40
N VAL A 46 19.76 10.08 3.33
CA VAL A 46 18.73 11.15 3.32
C VAL A 46 17.60 10.76 4.26
N PRO A 47 17.07 11.72 5.06
CA PRO A 47 16.07 11.41 6.10
C PRO A 47 14.83 10.68 5.61
N TRP A 48 14.33 11.01 4.41
CA TRP A 48 13.08 10.47 3.89
C TRP A 48 13.23 9.96 2.47
N ILE A 49 12.44 8.94 2.14
CA ILE A 49 12.26 8.45 0.77
C ILE A 49 10.78 8.39 0.43
N VAL A 50 10.48 8.76 -0.81
CA VAL A 50 9.22 8.47 -1.49
C VAL A 50 9.56 7.54 -2.66
N ALA A 51 9.34 6.25 -2.48
CA ALA A 51 9.53 5.24 -3.52
C ALA A 51 8.23 5.07 -4.30
N VAL A 52 8.30 5.17 -5.62
CA VAL A 52 7.15 5.06 -6.53
C VAL A 52 7.34 3.82 -7.38
N PHE A 53 6.65 2.75 -7.06
CA PHE A 53 6.69 1.50 -7.82
C PHE A 53 5.77 1.60 -9.03
N THR A 54 6.33 1.36 -10.22
CA THR A 54 5.68 1.60 -11.50
C THR A 54 5.84 0.44 -12.48
N SER A 55 5.12 0.55 -13.60
CA SER A 55 5.28 -0.32 -14.76
C SER A 55 5.04 0.49 -16.04
N ALA A 56 5.77 0.21 -17.09
CA ALA A 56 5.62 0.85 -18.39
C ALA A 56 4.21 0.68 -19.02
N THR A 57 3.46 -0.36 -18.61
CA THR A 57 2.10 -0.63 -19.08
C THR A 57 1.00 0.00 -18.22
N CYS A 58 1.38 0.70 -17.15
CA CYS A 58 0.46 1.30 -16.19
C CYS A 58 0.07 2.71 -16.64
N ALA A 59 -1.18 2.93 -17.02
CA ALA A 59 -1.65 4.22 -17.53
C ALA A 59 -1.59 5.37 -16.52
N SER A 60 -1.72 5.07 -15.20
CA SER A 60 -1.74 6.08 -14.13
C SER A 60 -0.38 6.28 -13.44
N CYS A 61 0.63 5.49 -13.80
CA CYS A 61 1.95 5.58 -13.15
C CYS A 61 2.67 6.91 -13.47
N GLY A 62 2.55 7.41 -14.70
CA GLY A 62 3.11 8.72 -15.07
C GLY A 62 2.54 9.88 -14.24
N ASP A 63 1.25 9.87 -13.96
CA ASP A 63 0.59 10.85 -13.09
C ASP A 63 1.09 10.75 -11.64
N ALA A 64 1.25 9.53 -11.12
CA ALA A 64 1.80 9.30 -9.80
C ALA A 64 3.25 9.83 -9.66
N VAL A 65 4.10 9.55 -10.66
CA VAL A 65 5.48 10.08 -10.71
C VAL A 65 5.48 11.61 -10.76
N ALA A 66 4.64 12.21 -11.61
CA ALA A 66 4.55 13.67 -11.73
C ALA A 66 4.13 14.35 -10.42
N LYS A 67 3.23 13.74 -9.65
CA LYS A 67 2.77 14.26 -8.35
C LYS A 67 3.82 14.11 -7.24
N THR A 68 4.70 13.10 -7.31
CA THR A 68 5.76 12.88 -6.32
C THR A 68 7.00 13.72 -6.59
N ALA A 69 7.32 14.03 -7.84
CA ALA A 69 8.53 14.74 -8.23
C ALA A 69 8.78 16.05 -7.45
N PRO A 70 7.77 16.92 -7.19
CA PRO A 70 7.97 18.16 -6.44
C PRO A 70 8.33 17.96 -4.95
N LEU A 71 8.21 16.74 -4.41
CA LEU A 71 8.56 16.43 -3.01
C LEU A 71 10.06 16.28 -2.81
N ALA A 72 10.82 16.12 -3.89
CA ALA A 72 12.28 15.98 -3.85
C ALA A 72 12.93 17.21 -3.21
N SER A 73 13.83 17.00 -2.26
CA SER A 73 14.56 18.04 -1.54
C SER A 73 15.80 17.45 -0.86
N ASP A 74 16.61 18.27 -0.20
CA ASP A 74 17.76 17.79 0.57
C ASP A 74 17.37 16.77 1.67
N ALA A 75 16.11 16.80 2.11
CA ALA A 75 15.58 15.90 3.13
C ALA A 75 14.73 14.75 2.59
N VAL A 76 14.38 14.75 1.32
CA VAL A 76 13.48 13.76 0.69
C VAL A 76 14.04 13.30 -0.65
N VAL A 77 14.36 12.03 -0.77
CA VAL A 77 14.62 11.38 -2.05
C VAL A 77 13.30 10.93 -2.64
N VAL A 78 13.06 11.22 -3.91
CA VAL A 78 11.98 10.66 -4.70
C VAL A 78 12.59 9.72 -5.74
N GLN A 79 12.18 8.45 -5.72
CA GLN A 79 12.74 7.45 -6.63
C GLN A 79 11.64 6.63 -7.29
N GLU A 80 11.64 6.61 -8.60
CA GLU A 80 10.84 5.68 -9.38
C GLU A 80 11.51 4.30 -9.40
N VAL A 81 10.72 3.25 -9.19
CA VAL A 81 11.13 1.85 -9.19
C VAL A 81 10.29 1.11 -10.24
N ASP A 82 10.74 1.15 -11.49
CA ASP A 82 10.04 0.46 -12.58
C ASP A 82 10.30 -1.04 -12.55
N VAL A 83 9.23 -1.84 -12.71
CA VAL A 83 9.30 -3.31 -12.63
C VAL A 83 10.18 -3.92 -13.71
N ALA A 84 10.35 -3.28 -14.86
CA ALA A 84 11.20 -3.83 -15.94
C ALA A 84 12.68 -3.75 -15.57
N THR A 85 13.10 -2.74 -14.81
CA THR A 85 14.50 -2.51 -14.42
C THR A 85 14.80 -3.00 -13.01
N ARG A 86 13.82 -2.99 -12.11
CA ARG A 86 13.97 -3.33 -10.68
C ARG A 86 12.91 -4.32 -10.21
N ARG A 87 12.73 -5.41 -10.97
CA ARG A 87 11.86 -6.52 -10.58
C ARG A 87 12.26 -7.10 -9.23
N ASP A 88 13.54 -7.14 -8.93
CA ASP A 88 14.09 -7.57 -7.65
C ASP A 88 13.44 -6.87 -6.46
N LEU A 89 13.22 -5.54 -6.56
CA LEU A 89 12.59 -4.78 -5.49
C LEU A 89 11.07 -4.96 -5.45
N HIS A 90 10.41 -5.10 -6.61
CA HIS A 90 8.99 -5.44 -6.63
C HIS A 90 8.73 -6.78 -5.92
N ASP A 91 9.53 -7.81 -6.23
CA ASP A 91 9.42 -9.12 -5.61
C ASP A 91 9.77 -9.07 -4.12
N ARG A 92 10.89 -8.39 -3.76
CA ARG A 92 11.35 -8.26 -2.36
C ARG A 92 10.33 -7.59 -1.46
N TYR A 93 9.66 -6.56 -1.94
CA TYR A 93 8.68 -5.78 -1.18
C TYR A 93 7.23 -6.19 -1.40
N GLY A 94 7.00 -7.26 -2.17
CA GLY A 94 5.66 -7.83 -2.41
C GLY A 94 4.72 -6.85 -3.12
N ILE A 95 5.24 -6.09 -4.11
CA ILE A 95 4.44 -5.12 -4.87
C ILE A 95 3.61 -5.86 -5.90
N GLU A 96 2.32 -6.03 -5.63
CA GLU A 96 1.38 -6.73 -6.49
C GLU A 96 0.53 -5.79 -7.37
N ALA A 97 0.52 -4.51 -7.08
CA ALA A 97 -0.25 -3.49 -7.83
C ALA A 97 0.59 -2.23 -8.04
N VAL A 98 0.37 -1.54 -9.16
CA VAL A 98 1.04 -0.28 -9.50
C VAL A 98 0.02 0.76 -10.01
N PRO A 99 0.23 2.05 -9.74
CA PRO A 99 1.33 2.58 -8.94
C PRO A 99 1.15 2.24 -7.45
N THR A 100 2.26 1.94 -6.78
CA THR A 100 2.32 1.91 -5.32
C THR A 100 3.35 2.93 -4.86
N ILE A 101 2.94 3.85 -4.00
CA ILE A 101 3.81 4.88 -3.43
C ILE A 101 4.04 4.54 -1.97
N VAL A 102 5.30 4.57 -1.55
CA VAL A 102 5.71 4.26 -0.17
C VAL A 102 6.55 5.41 0.37
N VAL A 103 6.18 5.94 1.51
CA VAL A 103 6.92 6.98 2.24
C VAL A 103 7.57 6.36 3.46
N ALA A 104 8.89 6.39 3.53
CA ALA A 104 9.63 5.78 4.64
C ALA A 104 10.68 6.74 5.21
N GLY A 105 10.95 6.59 6.50
CA GLY A 105 11.99 7.32 7.20
C GLY A 105 13.40 6.78 6.92
N ARG A 106 14.41 7.38 7.57
CA ARG A 106 15.80 6.90 7.53
C ARG A 106 15.95 5.49 8.07
N ASP A 107 15.12 5.14 9.06
CA ASP A 107 15.03 3.80 9.67
C ASP A 107 14.38 2.76 8.73
N GLY A 108 13.92 3.19 7.55
CA GLY A 108 13.18 2.39 6.59
C GLY A 108 11.75 2.08 6.98
N VAL A 109 11.29 2.50 8.16
CA VAL A 109 9.91 2.27 8.59
C VAL A 109 8.96 3.06 7.68
N VAL A 110 7.99 2.35 7.10
CA VAL A 110 6.97 2.95 6.25
C VAL A 110 5.98 3.73 7.12
N ARG A 111 5.80 5.00 6.81
CA ARG A 111 4.91 5.92 7.54
C ARG A 111 3.62 6.20 6.80
N ALA A 112 3.66 6.13 5.46
CA ALA A 112 2.47 6.25 4.62
C ALA A 112 2.65 5.44 3.33
N SER A 113 1.54 4.98 2.77
CA SER A 113 1.53 4.26 1.50
C SER A 113 0.23 4.49 0.76
N PHE A 114 0.31 4.43 -0.58
CA PHE A 114 -0.85 4.54 -1.47
C PHE A 114 -0.76 3.44 -2.53
N VAL A 115 -1.87 2.77 -2.77
CA VAL A 115 -2.02 1.85 -3.90
C VAL A 115 -3.01 2.47 -4.88
N GLY A 116 -2.58 2.68 -6.11
CA GLY A 116 -3.28 3.53 -7.07
C GLY A 116 -2.82 5.00 -6.98
N PRO A 117 -3.26 5.85 -7.93
CA PRO A 117 -2.85 7.25 -8.00
C PRO A 117 -3.56 8.07 -6.92
N PRO A 118 -2.84 8.63 -5.93
CA PRO A 118 -3.43 9.54 -4.94
C PRO A 118 -3.71 10.91 -5.56
N THR A 119 -4.51 11.73 -4.87
CA THR A 119 -4.52 13.16 -5.16
C THR A 119 -3.20 13.79 -4.70
N ALA A 120 -2.79 14.90 -5.31
CA ALA A 120 -1.60 15.62 -4.87
C ALA A 120 -1.74 16.09 -3.41
N THR A 121 -2.93 16.54 -3.03
CA THR A 121 -3.23 16.98 -1.67
C THR A 121 -3.03 15.86 -0.65
N ASP A 122 -3.60 14.68 -0.88
CA ASP A 122 -3.48 13.56 0.05
C ASP A 122 -2.03 13.08 0.17
N LEU A 123 -1.32 13.00 -0.97
CA LEU A 123 0.08 12.62 -1.00
C LEU A 123 0.96 13.60 -0.21
N TRP A 124 0.81 14.88 -0.46
CA TRP A 124 1.63 15.91 0.18
C TRP A 124 1.30 16.05 1.68
N ALA A 125 0.01 15.94 2.05
CA ALA A 125 -0.40 15.88 3.45
C ALA A 125 0.22 14.67 4.17
N ALA A 126 0.19 13.49 3.56
CA ALA A 126 0.80 12.29 4.15
C ALA A 126 2.32 12.42 4.33
N VAL A 127 3.03 13.02 3.36
CA VAL A 127 4.47 13.28 3.49
C VAL A 127 4.76 14.33 4.57
N ALA A 128 3.95 15.39 4.65
CA ALA A 128 4.08 16.40 5.69
C ALA A 128 3.85 15.79 7.08
N GLU A 129 2.79 15.00 7.24
CA GLU A 129 2.47 14.31 8.48
C GLU A 129 3.55 13.29 8.89
N ALA A 130 4.10 12.53 7.93
CA ALA A 130 5.20 11.60 8.18
C ALA A 130 6.45 12.32 8.72
N ARG A 131 6.76 13.52 8.18
CA ARG A 131 7.91 14.33 8.56
C ARG A 131 7.71 15.10 9.86
N TYR A 132 6.49 15.59 10.07
CA TYR A 132 6.11 16.44 11.20
C TYR A 132 4.73 15.99 11.70
N PRO A 133 4.67 14.99 12.59
CA PRO A 133 3.41 14.47 13.12
C PRO A 133 2.55 15.58 13.73
N GLY A 134 1.26 15.62 13.36
CA GLY A 134 0.32 16.68 13.78
C GLY A 134 0.34 17.90 12.86
N SER A 135 1.03 17.87 11.72
CA SER A 135 1.05 18.96 10.75
C SER A 135 -0.14 18.96 9.78
N SER A 136 -0.80 17.80 9.61
CA SER A 136 -2.04 17.74 8.85
C SER A 136 -3.19 18.26 9.69
N PRO A 137 -4.03 19.17 9.19
CA PRO A 137 -5.26 19.54 9.89
C PRO A 137 -6.11 18.29 10.01
N GLU A 138 -6.45 17.90 11.23
CA GLU A 138 -7.48 16.86 11.42
C GLU A 138 -8.74 17.31 10.68
N PRO A 139 -9.37 16.43 9.88
CA PRO A 139 -10.70 16.73 9.38
C PRO A 139 -11.58 16.97 10.61
N ASP A 140 -12.17 18.16 10.68
CA ASP A 140 -13.05 18.56 11.78
C ASP A 140 -14.34 17.71 11.73
N VAL A 141 -14.22 16.44 12.17
CA VAL A 141 -15.35 15.52 12.33
C VAL A 141 -16.08 15.93 13.60
N GLY A 142 -16.85 17.05 13.48
CA GLY A 142 -17.97 17.31 14.37
C GLY A 142 -17.58 17.60 15.82
N ARG A 143 -16.84 18.66 16.08
CA ARG A 143 -16.98 19.33 17.37
C ARG A 143 -18.34 20.06 17.34
N ALA A 144 -19.41 19.33 17.82
CA ALA A 144 -20.68 19.97 18.11
C ALA A 144 -20.40 21.19 19.01
N ALA A 145 -20.81 22.36 18.54
CA ALA A 145 -20.73 23.58 19.36
C ALA A 145 -21.51 23.33 20.66
N PRO A 146 -20.95 23.68 21.82
CA PRO A 146 -21.71 23.65 23.06
C PRO A 146 -22.82 24.71 22.94
N GLY A 147 -24.07 24.21 23.01
CA GLY A 147 -25.27 25.06 23.10
C GLY A 147 -25.36 25.79 24.43
#